data_60851c055854fa1c3ab115d840406814
#
_entry.id   60851c055854fa1c3ab115d840406814
#
_cell.length_a   1.000
_cell.length_b   1.000
_cell.length_c   1.000
_cell.angle_alpha   90.00
_cell.angle_beta   90.00
_cell.angle_gamma   90.00
#
_symmetry.space_group_name_H-M   'P 1'
#
loop_
_entity.id
_entity.type
_entity.pdbx_description
1 polymer ?
#
loop_
_entity_poly.entity_id
_entity_poly.type
_entity_poly.pdbx_seq_one_letter_code
_entity_poly.pdbx_strand_id
1 'polypeptide(L)'
;MHPLASIADQLAARGLHEKLAQLSLLLMSTAQAELASAQSRSYDRALSRCRDVLDALFGEASQRGFDVKFWDGSIDRGNDPRAPFTFVLNRPAALRRMLLPPNELSIVEAYLSGDVEIEGSMEAASNLGDMIGDRLHSPLKLARLIALVLQLPGKADDDLADARFPERARKLGPRHTPVRDAAAIHFHYDVGNKFYKLWLDKRMVYSCAYFRSEDETLDSAQEAKLDLICRKLRLQPGERLLDIGCGWGGLITYAAERYGVDATGITLSENQAKLAQEKIQEAGLTDRCRVEIRDYRTLSQADGYDKIASVGMVEHVGLTHLPVYFASAYRALMAGGLFLNHGIVSLGEARP
;
A
#
# COMPACT_ATOMS: atom_id res chain seq x y z
N MET A 1 -1.22 -33.37 -81.63
CA MET A 1 -0.41 -32.53 -80.67
C MET A 1 -0.56 -33.14 -79.30
N HIS A 2 0.53 -33.53 -78.68
CA HIS A 2 0.65 -34.55 -77.64
C HIS A 2 0.12 -34.14 -76.26
N PRO A 3 -0.76 -34.93 -75.64
CA PRO A 3 -1.19 -34.73 -74.24
C PRO A 3 -0.10 -35.07 -73.21
N LEU A 4 1.00 -35.66 -73.61
CA LEU A 4 2.09 -36.09 -72.70
C LEU A 4 2.97 -34.93 -72.20
N ALA A 5 3.12 -33.84 -72.99
CA ALA A 5 3.91 -32.68 -72.57
C ALA A 5 3.23 -31.95 -71.41
N SER A 6 1.91 -31.90 -71.38
CA SER A 6 1.15 -31.23 -70.30
C SER A 6 1.24 -32.01 -68.96
N ILE A 7 1.40 -33.35 -69.01
CA ILE A 7 1.53 -34.16 -67.79
C ILE A 7 2.94 -34.04 -67.19
N ALA A 8 3.97 -33.99 -68.04
CA ALA A 8 5.36 -33.77 -67.61
C ALA A 8 5.57 -32.41 -66.94
N ASP A 9 4.97 -31.35 -67.49
CA ASP A 9 5.02 -30.00 -66.92
C ASP A 9 4.27 -29.92 -65.58
N GLN A 10 3.13 -30.59 -65.45
CA GLN A 10 2.38 -30.66 -64.18
C GLN A 10 3.10 -31.47 -63.11
N LEU A 11 3.81 -32.55 -63.46
CA LEU A 11 4.60 -33.33 -62.51
C LEU A 11 5.87 -32.57 -62.09
N ALA A 12 6.51 -31.84 -63.00
CA ALA A 12 7.64 -30.96 -62.66
C ALA A 12 7.24 -29.79 -61.75
N ALA A 13 6.07 -29.20 -62.00
CA ALA A 13 5.52 -28.14 -61.16
C ALA A 13 5.15 -28.67 -59.75
N ARG A 14 4.59 -29.91 -59.64
CA ARG A 14 4.33 -30.54 -58.35
C ARG A 14 5.62 -30.82 -57.57
N GLY A 15 6.65 -31.35 -58.23
CA GLY A 15 7.94 -31.61 -57.59
C GLY A 15 8.67 -30.33 -57.13
N LEU A 16 8.52 -29.23 -57.86
CA LEU A 16 9.03 -27.91 -57.44
C LEU A 16 8.26 -27.35 -56.27
N HIS A 17 6.93 -27.53 -56.23
CA HIS A 17 6.07 -27.07 -55.14
C HIS A 17 6.35 -27.81 -53.81
N GLU A 18 6.58 -29.13 -53.86
CA GLU A 18 6.99 -29.95 -52.72
C GLU A 18 8.36 -29.52 -52.19
N LYS A 19 9.34 -29.29 -53.05
CA LYS A 19 10.68 -28.82 -52.67
C LYS A 19 10.63 -27.42 -52.04
N LEU A 20 9.82 -26.48 -52.56
CA LEU A 20 9.63 -25.19 -51.98
C LEU A 20 8.93 -25.23 -50.59
N ALA A 21 7.95 -26.12 -50.42
CA ALA A 21 7.31 -26.35 -49.14
C ALA A 21 8.28 -26.93 -48.11
N GLN A 22 9.13 -27.90 -48.48
CA GLN A 22 10.18 -28.43 -47.61
C GLN A 22 11.23 -27.37 -47.23
N LEU A 23 11.65 -26.54 -48.18
CA LEU A 23 12.59 -25.42 -47.89
C LEU A 23 11.97 -24.38 -46.95
N SER A 24 10.69 -24.05 -47.14
CA SER A 24 9.95 -23.17 -46.28
C SER A 24 9.83 -23.70 -44.86
N LEU A 25 9.52 -24.96 -44.67
CA LEU A 25 9.49 -25.64 -43.37
C LEU A 25 10.87 -25.67 -42.70
N LEU A 26 11.92 -25.90 -43.44
CA LEU A 26 13.30 -25.90 -42.93
C LEU A 26 13.71 -24.49 -42.48
N LEU A 27 13.42 -23.46 -43.28
CA LEU A 27 13.68 -22.07 -42.95
C LEU A 27 12.88 -21.59 -41.74
N MET A 28 11.61 -21.99 -41.61
CA MET A 28 10.79 -21.70 -40.41
C MET A 28 11.36 -22.40 -39.17
N SER A 29 11.77 -23.65 -39.28
CA SER A 29 12.38 -24.41 -38.17
C SER A 29 13.71 -23.80 -37.73
N THR A 30 14.58 -23.37 -38.64
CA THR A 30 15.85 -22.71 -38.30
C THR A 30 15.61 -21.33 -37.70
N ALA A 31 14.69 -20.54 -38.23
CA ALA A 31 14.34 -19.23 -37.69
C ALA A 31 13.73 -19.35 -36.26
N GLN A 32 12.88 -20.35 -36.02
CA GLN A 32 12.36 -20.65 -34.69
C GLN A 32 13.45 -21.07 -33.71
N ALA A 33 14.40 -21.89 -34.14
CA ALA A 33 15.55 -22.32 -33.32
C ALA A 33 16.48 -21.12 -32.97
N GLU A 34 16.74 -20.23 -33.93
CA GLU A 34 17.53 -19.01 -33.71
C GLU A 34 16.83 -18.06 -32.79
N LEU A 35 15.53 -17.85 -32.95
CA LEU A 35 14.70 -17.02 -32.03
C LEU A 35 14.71 -17.58 -30.61
N ALA A 36 14.51 -18.90 -30.46
CA ALA A 36 14.55 -19.56 -29.15
C ALA A 36 15.94 -19.42 -28.48
N SER A 37 17.04 -19.57 -29.26
CA SER A 37 18.39 -19.39 -28.74
C SER A 37 18.71 -17.93 -28.37
N ALA A 38 18.17 -16.98 -29.13
CA ALA A 38 18.32 -15.54 -28.82
C ALA A 38 17.53 -15.15 -27.55
N GLN A 39 16.33 -15.69 -27.38
CA GLN A 39 15.53 -15.54 -26.17
C GLN A 39 16.24 -16.15 -24.95
N SER A 40 16.74 -17.38 -25.04
CA SER A 40 17.50 -18.00 -23.96
C SER A 40 18.69 -17.15 -23.54
N ARG A 41 19.52 -16.68 -24.48
CA ARG A 41 20.65 -15.81 -24.18
C ARG A 41 20.22 -14.45 -23.58
N SER A 42 19.02 -13.96 -23.89
CA SER A 42 18.45 -12.75 -23.29
C SER A 42 18.03 -13.00 -21.85
N TYR A 43 17.38 -14.14 -21.57
CA TYR A 43 16.99 -14.52 -20.21
C TYR A 43 18.19 -14.77 -19.31
N ASP A 44 19.24 -15.49 -19.79
CA ASP A 44 20.46 -15.73 -19.03
C ASP A 44 21.16 -14.42 -18.63
N ARG A 45 21.20 -13.45 -19.55
CA ARG A 45 21.74 -12.12 -19.27
C ARG A 45 20.88 -11.34 -18.27
N ALA A 46 19.55 -11.42 -18.37
CA ALA A 46 18.65 -10.78 -17.43
C ALA A 46 18.81 -11.37 -16.02
N LEU A 47 18.93 -12.71 -15.92
CA LEU A 47 19.13 -13.41 -14.66
C LEU A 47 20.45 -12.99 -13.98
N SER A 48 21.56 -12.98 -14.74
CA SER A 48 22.86 -12.52 -14.21
C SER A 48 22.76 -11.09 -13.68
N ARG A 49 22.14 -10.18 -14.43
CA ARG A 49 21.97 -8.76 -14.00
C ARG A 49 21.05 -8.62 -12.79
N CYS A 50 20.01 -9.44 -12.68
CA CYS A 50 19.17 -9.47 -11.48
C CYS A 50 19.98 -9.89 -10.25
N ARG A 51 20.86 -10.88 -10.37
CA ARG A 51 21.77 -11.27 -9.30
C ARG A 51 22.71 -10.13 -8.90
N ASP A 52 23.31 -9.42 -9.86
CA ASP A 52 24.16 -8.25 -9.58
C ASP A 52 23.41 -7.16 -8.80
N VAL A 53 22.13 -6.92 -9.14
CA VAL A 53 21.28 -5.96 -8.42
C VAL A 53 20.97 -6.45 -7.00
N LEU A 54 20.60 -7.71 -6.86
CA LEU A 54 20.31 -8.31 -5.54
C LEU A 54 21.54 -8.32 -4.64
N ASP A 55 22.73 -8.60 -5.19
CA ASP A 55 24.00 -8.54 -4.46
C ASP A 55 24.32 -7.11 -4.00
N ALA A 56 24.03 -6.12 -4.84
CA ALA A 56 24.20 -4.72 -4.46
C ALA A 56 23.23 -4.29 -3.34
N LEU A 57 21.98 -4.80 -3.35
CA LEU A 57 20.94 -4.49 -2.37
C LEU A 57 21.13 -5.24 -1.05
N PHE A 58 21.36 -6.56 -1.12
CA PHE A 58 21.26 -7.47 0.03
C PHE A 58 22.57 -8.20 0.36
N GLY A 59 23.59 -8.10 -0.50
CA GLY A 59 24.81 -8.89 -0.44
C GLY A 59 24.70 -10.20 -1.23
N GLU A 60 25.81 -10.93 -1.33
CA GLU A 60 25.86 -12.23 -2.00
C GLU A 60 24.83 -13.20 -1.39
N ALA A 61 24.37 -14.16 -2.19
CA ALA A 61 23.35 -15.14 -1.76
C ALA A 61 23.74 -15.81 -0.43
N SER A 62 25.00 -16.19 -0.27
CA SER A 62 25.53 -16.79 0.97
C SER A 62 25.50 -15.89 2.20
N GLN A 63 25.17 -14.62 2.06
CA GLN A 63 25.05 -13.64 3.15
C GLN A 63 23.62 -13.25 3.47
N ARG A 64 22.63 -13.71 2.68
CA ARG A 64 21.22 -13.39 2.84
C ARG A 64 20.55 -14.39 3.78
N GLY A 65 19.71 -13.90 4.69
CA GLY A 65 18.87 -14.75 5.56
C GLY A 65 17.59 -15.25 4.87
N PHE A 66 17.48 -15.15 3.55
CA PHE A 66 16.30 -15.51 2.78
C PHE A 66 16.70 -16.04 1.39
N ASP A 67 15.80 -16.82 0.79
CA ASP A 67 15.97 -17.35 -0.56
C ASP A 67 15.43 -16.38 -1.62
N VAL A 68 15.94 -16.49 -2.85
CA VAL A 68 15.40 -15.77 -4.01
C VAL A 68 15.04 -16.76 -5.11
N LYS A 69 13.79 -16.72 -5.57
CA LYS A 69 13.30 -17.54 -6.68
C LYS A 69 13.07 -16.66 -7.90
N PHE A 70 13.56 -17.09 -9.03
CA PHE A 70 13.44 -16.37 -10.29
C PHE A 70 12.33 -16.94 -11.17
N TRP A 71 11.92 -16.19 -12.20
CA TRP A 71 10.87 -16.53 -13.17
C TRP A 71 11.12 -17.81 -13.97
N ASP A 72 12.39 -18.27 -14.06
CA ASP A 72 12.77 -19.51 -14.72
C ASP A 72 12.72 -20.74 -13.78
N GLY A 73 12.31 -20.53 -12.54
CA GLY A 73 12.25 -21.53 -11.48
C GLY A 73 13.57 -21.75 -10.75
N SER A 74 14.68 -21.11 -11.14
CA SER A 74 15.95 -21.21 -10.42
C SER A 74 15.84 -20.52 -9.05
N ILE A 75 16.58 -21.02 -8.06
CA ILE A 75 16.57 -20.53 -6.69
C ILE A 75 18.00 -20.26 -6.24
N ASP A 76 18.26 -19.02 -5.83
CA ASP A 76 19.47 -18.65 -5.10
C ASP A 76 19.20 -18.83 -3.61
N ARG A 77 19.83 -19.83 -2.99
CA ARG A 77 19.66 -20.14 -1.57
C ARG A 77 20.45 -19.15 -0.71
N GLY A 78 19.78 -18.69 0.34
CA GLY A 78 20.40 -17.90 1.40
C GLY A 78 21.31 -18.76 2.31
N ASN A 79 21.86 -18.13 3.36
CA ASN A 79 22.70 -18.79 4.34
C ASN A 79 21.92 -19.55 5.42
N ASP A 80 20.61 -19.34 5.51
CA ASP A 80 19.73 -20.01 6.47
C ASP A 80 18.99 -21.17 5.79
N PRO A 81 19.24 -22.43 6.20
CA PRO A 81 18.50 -23.59 5.70
C PRO A 81 16.99 -23.55 6.00
N ARG A 82 16.57 -22.72 6.95
CA ARG A 82 15.19 -22.45 7.35
C ARG A 82 14.82 -21.01 7.01
N ALA A 83 15.19 -20.55 5.82
CA ALA A 83 14.87 -19.20 5.37
C ALA A 83 13.41 -18.85 5.71
N PRO A 84 13.15 -17.78 6.46
CA PRO A 84 11.80 -17.44 6.91
C PRO A 84 10.86 -17.07 5.75
N PHE A 85 11.42 -16.68 4.62
CA PHE A 85 10.69 -16.39 3.39
C PHE A 85 11.55 -16.57 2.15
N THR A 86 10.89 -16.67 1.01
CA THR A 86 11.50 -16.61 -0.32
C THR A 86 11.01 -15.36 -1.04
N PHE A 87 11.92 -14.55 -1.54
CA PHE A 87 11.64 -13.40 -2.38
C PHE A 87 11.51 -13.88 -3.84
N VAL A 88 10.32 -13.78 -4.41
CA VAL A 88 10.00 -14.31 -5.74
C VAL A 88 9.97 -13.19 -6.77
N LEU A 89 10.71 -13.36 -7.85
CA LEU A 89 10.72 -12.50 -9.02
C LEU A 89 9.99 -13.21 -10.17
N ASN A 90 8.77 -12.81 -10.47
CA ASN A 90 7.91 -13.48 -11.44
C ASN A 90 8.23 -13.13 -12.90
N ARG A 91 9.07 -12.11 -13.13
CA ARG A 91 9.47 -11.72 -14.49
C ARG A 91 10.82 -10.98 -14.52
N PRO A 92 11.51 -10.95 -15.69
CA PRO A 92 12.82 -10.31 -15.82
C PRO A 92 12.85 -8.82 -15.50
N ALA A 93 11.72 -8.11 -15.72
CA ALA A 93 11.60 -6.68 -15.47
C ALA A 93 11.20 -6.33 -14.02
N ALA A 94 10.92 -7.33 -13.16
CA ALA A 94 10.38 -7.14 -11.82
C ALA A 94 11.20 -6.16 -10.95
N LEU A 95 12.51 -6.39 -10.83
CA LEU A 95 13.39 -5.51 -10.05
C LEU A 95 13.48 -4.09 -10.60
N ARG A 96 13.47 -3.93 -11.93
CA ARG A 96 13.47 -2.58 -12.53
C ARG A 96 12.20 -1.83 -12.21
N ARG A 97 11.05 -2.47 -12.27
CA ARG A 97 9.75 -1.86 -11.93
C ARG A 97 9.65 -1.51 -10.45
N MET A 98 10.16 -2.39 -9.59
CA MET A 98 10.20 -2.19 -8.15
C MET A 98 11.11 -1.02 -7.73
N LEU A 99 12.24 -0.82 -8.44
CA LEU A 99 13.29 0.13 -8.04
C LEU A 99 13.29 1.43 -8.86
N LEU A 100 12.48 1.56 -9.92
CA LEU A 100 12.37 2.76 -10.74
C LEU A 100 10.91 3.17 -10.99
N PRO A 101 10.51 4.37 -10.55
CA PRO A 101 11.28 5.34 -9.76
C PRO A 101 11.60 4.83 -8.33
N PRO A 102 12.70 5.29 -7.70
CA PRO A 102 13.13 4.81 -6.39
C PRO A 102 12.25 5.41 -5.28
N ASN A 103 11.10 4.82 -5.03
CA ASN A 103 10.16 5.22 -3.99
C ASN A 103 9.35 4.02 -3.49
N GLU A 104 8.75 4.16 -2.30
CA GLU A 104 7.95 3.11 -1.67
C GLU A 104 6.77 2.66 -2.53
N LEU A 105 6.18 3.58 -3.29
CA LEU A 105 5.03 3.27 -4.15
C LEU A 105 5.39 2.25 -5.22
N SER A 106 6.57 2.37 -5.85
CA SER A 106 7.02 1.42 -6.88
C SER A 106 7.20 0.01 -6.33
N ILE A 107 7.66 -0.11 -5.07
CA ILE A 107 7.79 -1.40 -4.38
C ILE A 107 6.41 -2.04 -4.17
N VAL A 108 5.47 -1.25 -3.66
CA VAL A 108 4.09 -1.71 -3.43
C VAL A 108 3.38 -2.05 -4.74
N GLU A 109 3.53 -1.23 -5.77
CA GLU A 109 2.97 -1.50 -7.11
C GLU A 109 3.53 -2.80 -7.71
N ALA A 110 4.83 -3.06 -7.58
CA ALA A 110 5.45 -4.30 -8.06
C ALA A 110 4.90 -5.53 -7.32
N TYR A 111 4.67 -5.44 -6.02
CA TYR A 111 4.05 -6.50 -5.23
C TYR A 111 2.58 -6.73 -5.64
N LEU A 112 1.77 -5.67 -5.69
CA LEU A 112 0.36 -5.76 -6.04
C LEU A 112 0.11 -6.21 -7.50
N SER A 113 1.06 -5.92 -8.42
CA SER A 113 0.99 -6.40 -9.81
C SER A 113 1.43 -7.86 -9.97
N GLY A 114 1.96 -8.48 -8.91
CA GLY A 114 2.53 -9.82 -8.97
C GLY A 114 3.86 -9.88 -9.73
N ASP A 115 4.58 -8.76 -9.88
CA ASP A 115 5.95 -8.75 -10.40
C ASP A 115 6.91 -9.37 -9.39
N VAL A 116 6.66 -9.08 -8.11
CA VAL A 116 7.35 -9.67 -6.96
C VAL A 116 6.35 -10.27 -5.99
N GLU A 117 6.72 -11.35 -5.33
CA GLU A 117 5.92 -12.01 -4.30
C GLU A 117 6.80 -12.42 -3.11
N ILE A 118 6.17 -12.66 -1.97
CA ILE A 118 6.80 -13.23 -0.78
C ILE A 118 6.13 -14.56 -0.47
N GLU A 119 6.88 -15.65 -0.59
CA GLU A 119 6.45 -16.98 -0.11
C GLU A 119 6.99 -17.18 1.32
N GLY A 120 6.14 -17.33 2.33
CA GLY A 120 6.52 -17.50 3.75
C GLY A 120 6.14 -16.32 4.63
N SER A 121 7.02 -15.92 5.55
CA SER A 121 6.72 -14.86 6.53
C SER A 121 6.83 -13.47 5.93
N MET A 122 5.68 -12.79 5.76
CA MET A 122 5.63 -11.38 5.37
C MET A 122 6.23 -10.46 6.45
N GLU A 123 6.09 -10.83 7.73
CA GLU A 123 6.68 -10.08 8.85
C GLU A 123 8.21 -10.06 8.74
N ALA A 124 8.83 -11.22 8.50
CA ALA A 124 10.28 -11.28 8.29
C ALA A 124 10.72 -10.49 7.05
N ALA A 125 9.92 -10.51 5.98
CA ALA A 125 10.21 -9.78 4.74
C ALA A 125 10.09 -8.25 4.91
N SER A 126 9.31 -7.74 5.87
CA SER A 126 9.19 -6.29 6.13
C SER A 126 10.52 -5.63 6.50
N ASN A 127 11.46 -6.40 7.05
CA ASN A 127 12.81 -5.92 7.39
C ASN A 127 13.73 -5.70 6.16
N LEU A 128 13.31 -6.11 4.95
CA LEU A 128 14.09 -5.86 3.73
C LEU A 128 14.34 -4.38 3.48
N GLY A 129 13.40 -3.51 3.86
CA GLY A 129 13.55 -2.05 3.76
C GLY A 129 14.75 -1.51 4.57
N ASP A 130 14.93 -1.98 5.79
CA ASP A 130 16.04 -1.57 6.66
C ASP A 130 17.37 -2.07 6.13
N MET A 131 17.42 -3.32 5.63
CA MET A 131 18.62 -3.88 5.00
C MET A 131 19.08 -3.06 3.77
N ILE A 132 18.14 -2.56 2.97
CA ILE A 132 18.41 -1.69 1.82
C ILE A 132 18.94 -0.34 2.32
N GLY A 133 18.28 0.26 3.32
CA GLY A 133 18.66 1.53 3.91
C GLY A 133 20.13 1.54 4.34
N ASP A 134 20.55 0.56 5.10
CA ASP A 134 21.91 0.46 5.65
C ASP A 134 23.01 0.33 4.58
N ARG A 135 22.69 -0.25 3.43
CA ARG A 135 23.66 -0.44 2.34
C ARG A 135 23.76 0.75 1.39
N LEU A 136 22.73 1.57 1.26
CA LEU A 136 22.66 2.65 0.27
C LEU A 136 23.03 4.05 0.78
N HIS A 137 23.58 4.18 1.98
CA HIS A 137 24.00 5.47 2.56
C HIS A 137 25.08 6.21 1.74
N SER A 138 25.80 5.52 0.85
CA SER A 138 26.85 6.14 0.02
C SER A 138 26.30 6.53 -1.36
N PRO A 139 26.49 7.80 -1.79
CA PRO A 139 26.09 8.25 -3.14
C PRO A 139 26.68 7.40 -4.28
N LEU A 140 27.92 6.90 -4.09
CA LEU A 140 28.57 6.02 -5.07
C LEU A 140 27.88 4.65 -5.18
N LYS A 141 27.46 4.07 -4.05
CA LYS A 141 26.73 2.80 -4.05
C LYS A 141 25.36 2.96 -4.71
N LEU A 142 24.67 4.07 -4.42
CA LEU A 142 23.40 4.41 -5.05
C LEU A 142 23.55 4.58 -6.57
N ALA A 143 24.55 5.34 -7.02
CA ALA A 143 24.83 5.52 -8.45
C ALA A 143 25.13 4.20 -9.15
N ARG A 144 25.93 3.32 -8.51
CA ARG A 144 26.20 1.96 -9.02
C ARG A 144 24.93 1.12 -9.13
N LEU A 145 24.08 1.14 -8.10
CA LEU A 145 22.80 0.43 -8.12
C LEU A 145 21.91 0.91 -9.27
N ILE A 146 21.75 2.23 -9.43
CA ILE A 146 20.98 2.80 -10.53
C ILE A 146 21.52 2.33 -11.88
N ALA A 147 22.84 2.34 -12.07
CA ALA A 147 23.48 1.86 -13.30
C ALA A 147 23.19 0.37 -13.57
N LEU A 148 23.18 -0.47 -12.54
CA LEU A 148 22.80 -1.89 -12.66
C LEU A 148 21.31 -2.06 -13.00
N VAL A 149 20.43 -1.33 -12.32
CA VAL A 149 18.98 -1.39 -12.54
C VAL A 149 18.60 -0.92 -13.96
N LEU A 150 19.29 0.09 -14.49
CA LEU A 150 19.08 0.56 -15.87
C LEU A 150 19.46 -0.48 -16.94
N GLN A 151 20.33 -1.45 -16.62
CA GLN A 151 20.70 -2.55 -17.50
C GLN A 151 19.70 -3.70 -17.49
N LEU A 152 18.77 -3.74 -16.52
CA LEU A 152 17.69 -4.72 -16.49
C LEU A 152 16.73 -4.48 -17.67
N PRO A 153 16.03 -5.53 -18.14
CA PRO A 153 15.01 -5.40 -19.16
C PRO A 153 14.00 -4.28 -18.80
N GLY A 154 13.67 -3.47 -19.78
CA GLY A 154 12.59 -2.48 -19.66
C GLY A 154 11.22 -3.14 -19.66
N LYS A 155 10.16 -2.34 -19.82
CA LYS A 155 8.80 -2.84 -20.06
C LYS A 155 8.86 -3.86 -21.21
N ALA A 156 8.73 -5.13 -20.88
CA ALA A 156 8.38 -6.14 -21.87
C ALA A 156 6.86 -6.13 -22.01
N ASP A 157 6.38 -6.14 -23.20
CA ASP A 157 5.08 -6.32 -23.85
C ASP A 157 3.81 -6.71 -23.03
N ASP A 158 3.76 -6.49 -21.73
CA ASP A 158 2.59 -6.72 -20.88
C ASP A 158 1.95 -5.40 -20.45
N ASP A 159 1.33 -4.70 -21.41
CA ASP A 159 0.47 -3.54 -21.18
C ASP A 159 -0.77 -3.84 -20.29
N LEU A 160 -0.99 -5.09 -19.91
CA LEU A 160 -2.08 -5.54 -19.04
C LEU A 160 -1.86 -5.19 -17.55
N ALA A 161 -0.65 -4.89 -17.12
CA ALA A 161 -0.37 -4.58 -15.71
C ALA A 161 -0.76 -3.14 -15.33
N ASP A 162 -0.64 -2.20 -16.27
CA ASP A 162 -1.01 -0.78 -16.03
C ASP A 162 -2.54 -0.59 -15.90
N ALA A 163 -3.35 -1.54 -16.39
CA ALA A 163 -4.82 -1.48 -16.32
C ALA A 163 -5.40 -1.95 -14.97
N ARG A 164 -4.59 -2.52 -14.07
CA ARG A 164 -5.07 -3.09 -12.79
C ARG A 164 -5.14 -2.09 -11.65
N PHE A 165 -4.46 -0.95 -11.76
CA PHE A 165 -4.48 0.06 -10.72
C PHE A 165 -5.44 1.18 -11.07
N PRO A 166 -6.36 1.56 -10.14
CA PRO A 166 -7.21 2.73 -10.35
C PRO A 166 -6.33 3.95 -10.57
N GLU A 167 -6.79 4.86 -11.45
CA GLU A 167 -6.10 6.12 -11.71
C GLU A 167 -5.63 6.73 -10.40
N ARG A 168 -4.32 7.03 -10.33
CA ARG A 168 -3.75 7.74 -9.18
C ARG A 168 -4.58 8.99 -8.94
N ALA A 169 -5.01 9.21 -7.70
CA ALA A 169 -5.74 10.41 -7.35
C ALA A 169 -4.98 11.63 -7.86
N ARG A 170 -5.50 12.30 -8.88
CA ARG A 170 -4.94 13.56 -9.40
C ARG A 170 -5.13 14.61 -8.31
N LYS A 171 -4.11 14.74 -7.45
CA LYS A 171 -4.09 15.74 -6.39
C LYS A 171 -3.85 17.10 -7.04
N LEU A 172 -4.93 17.76 -7.46
CA LEU A 172 -4.89 19.10 -8.05
C LEU A 172 -4.72 20.15 -6.94
N GLY A 173 -3.81 21.10 -7.13
CA GLY A 173 -3.60 22.24 -6.24
C GLY A 173 -2.51 22.08 -5.17
N PRO A 174 -2.24 23.13 -4.39
CA PRO A 174 -1.23 23.12 -3.32
C PRO A 174 -1.53 22.09 -2.25
N ARG A 175 -0.48 21.54 -1.60
CA ARG A 175 -0.63 20.58 -0.49
C ARG A 175 -1.38 21.25 0.69
N HIS A 176 -2.21 20.50 1.40
CA HIS A 176 -2.92 20.90 2.60
C HIS A 176 -3.93 22.05 2.39
N THR A 177 -4.54 22.16 1.21
CA THR A 177 -5.76 22.95 1.02
C THR A 177 -6.98 22.14 1.44
N PRO A 178 -8.07 22.77 1.98
CA PRO A 178 -9.28 22.06 2.39
C PRO A 178 -9.84 21.13 1.30
N VAL A 179 -9.88 21.62 0.07
CA VAL A 179 -10.38 20.85 -1.10
C VAL A 179 -9.51 19.63 -1.41
N ARG A 180 -8.18 19.80 -1.36
CA ARG A 180 -7.25 18.70 -1.62
C ARG A 180 -7.22 17.68 -0.49
N ASP A 181 -7.30 18.14 0.75
CA ASP A 181 -7.34 17.26 1.92
C ASP A 181 -8.64 16.44 1.91
N ALA A 182 -9.79 17.06 1.62
CA ALA A 182 -11.06 16.35 1.45
C ALA A 182 -10.96 15.32 0.31
N ALA A 183 -10.42 15.68 -0.85
CA ALA A 183 -10.22 14.74 -1.98
C ALA A 183 -9.29 13.58 -1.63
N ALA A 184 -8.23 13.82 -0.84
CA ALA A 184 -7.32 12.77 -0.39
C ALA A 184 -7.99 11.81 0.59
N ILE A 185 -8.80 12.34 1.52
CA ILE A 185 -9.58 11.55 2.49
C ILE A 185 -10.64 10.73 1.74
N HIS A 186 -11.38 11.34 0.82
CA HIS A 186 -12.32 10.61 -0.04
C HIS A 186 -11.64 9.46 -0.77
N PHE A 187 -10.53 9.70 -1.43
CA PHE A 187 -9.81 8.66 -2.15
C PHE A 187 -9.34 7.52 -1.24
N HIS A 188 -8.87 7.81 -0.04
CA HIS A 188 -8.38 6.81 0.89
C HIS A 188 -9.52 5.97 1.51
N TYR A 189 -10.65 6.60 1.85
CA TYR A 189 -11.76 5.94 2.55
C TYR A 189 -12.90 5.47 1.64
N ASP A 190 -12.92 5.87 0.35
CA ASP A 190 -13.94 5.46 -0.63
C ASP A 190 -13.73 4.05 -1.22
N VAL A 191 -12.73 3.30 -0.73
CA VAL A 191 -12.64 1.85 -0.97
C VAL A 191 -13.92 1.13 -0.50
N GLY A 192 -14.69 1.78 0.38
CA GLY A 192 -16.03 1.39 0.81
C GLY A 192 -16.07 0.69 2.17
N ASN A 193 -17.15 0.96 2.91
CA ASN A 193 -17.36 0.41 4.24
C ASN A 193 -17.33 -1.13 4.29
N LYS A 194 -17.69 -1.83 3.18
CA LYS A 194 -17.63 -3.29 3.08
C LYS A 194 -16.20 -3.82 3.21
N PHE A 195 -15.24 -3.13 2.59
CA PHE A 195 -13.84 -3.50 2.68
C PHE A 195 -13.31 -3.37 4.12
N TYR A 196 -13.55 -2.23 4.76
CA TYR A 196 -13.09 -2.00 6.13
C TYR A 196 -13.72 -2.97 7.15
N LYS A 197 -14.98 -3.38 6.95
CA LYS A 197 -15.67 -4.39 7.78
C LYS A 197 -15.03 -5.78 7.75
N LEU A 198 -14.18 -6.09 6.76
CA LEU A 198 -13.51 -7.40 6.65
C LEU A 198 -12.42 -7.60 7.70
N TRP A 199 -11.81 -6.51 8.20
CA TRP A 199 -10.61 -6.59 9.03
C TRP A 199 -10.59 -5.63 10.22
N LEU A 200 -11.46 -4.63 10.28
CA LEU A 200 -11.65 -3.83 11.48
C LEU A 200 -12.54 -4.54 12.50
N ASP A 201 -12.46 -4.05 13.75
CA ASP A 201 -13.33 -4.46 14.84
C ASP A 201 -14.80 -4.07 14.59
N LYS A 202 -15.72 -4.57 15.45
CA LYS A 202 -17.17 -4.29 15.33
C LYS A 202 -17.51 -2.80 15.40
N ARG A 203 -16.73 -2.01 16.13
CA ARG A 203 -16.93 -0.55 16.23
C ARG A 203 -16.31 0.23 15.09
N MET A 204 -15.58 -0.48 14.17
CA MET A 204 -14.93 0.12 13.01
C MET A 204 -13.87 1.16 13.40
N VAL A 205 -13.01 0.84 14.36
CA VAL A 205 -11.99 1.75 14.84
C VAL A 205 -10.70 1.58 14.05
N TYR A 206 -10.35 2.57 13.23
CA TYR A 206 -9.18 2.53 12.35
C TYR A 206 -7.98 3.26 12.95
N SER A 207 -7.55 2.80 14.11
CA SER A 207 -6.32 3.25 14.81
C SER A 207 -5.82 2.12 15.71
N CYS A 208 -4.56 2.19 16.17
CA CYS A 208 -3.93 1.14 16.96
C CYS A 208 -4.79 0.73 18.17
N ALA A 209 -5.01 -0.58 18.33
CA ALA A 209 -5.69 -1.14 19.47
C ALA A 209 -4.75 -1.20 20.70
N TYR A 210 -5.31 -1.35 21.89
CA TYR A 210 -4.56 -1.53 23.14
C TYR A 210 -4.74 -2.95 23.67
N PHE A 211 -3.83 -3.84 23.25
CA PHE A 211 -3.78 -5.22 23.71
C PHE A 211 -3.17 -5.29 25.10
N ARG A 212 -3.86 -5.96 26.02
CA ARG A 212 -3.38 -6.22 27.39
C ARG A 212 -2.69 -7.57 27.50
N SER A 213 -2.95 -8.47 26.54
CA SER A 213 -2.32 -9.78 26.40
C SER A 213 -2.32 -10.21 24.93
N GLU A 214 -1.48 -11.17 24.57
CA GLU A 214 -1.37 -11.71 23.20
C GLU A 214 -2.63 -12.46 22.75
N ASP A 215 -3.39 -13.04 23.69
CA ASP A 215 -4.62 -13.80 23.40
C ASP A 215 -5.88 -12.92 23.30
N GLU A 216 -5.74 -11.61 23.47
CA GLU A 216 -6.88 -10.70 23.44
C GLU A 216 -7.41 -10.52 22.01
N THR A 217 -8.74 -10.51 21.84
CA THR A 217 -9.34 -10.26 20.52
C THR A 217 -9.22 -8.78 20.14
N LEU A 218 -9.22 -8.50 18.83
CA LEU A 218 -9.19 -7.12 18.33
C LEU A 218 -10.37 -6.29 18.88
N ASP A 219 -11.57 -6.85 18.95
CA ASP A 219 -12.75 -6.17 19.52
C ASP A 219 -12.49 -5.72 20.96
N SER A 220 -11.97 -6.61 21.80
CA SER A 220 -11.66 -6.33 23.20
C SER A 220 -10.53 -5.30 23.34
N ALA A 221 -9.47 -5.45 22.57
CA ALA A 221 -8.34 -4.51 22.57
C ALA A 221 -8.73 -3.11 22.10
N GLN A 222 -9.65 -2.99 21.11
CA GLN A 222 -10.19 -1.71 20.70
C GLN A 222 -11.09 -1.09 21.78
N GLU A 223 -11.94 -1.86 22.44
CA GLU A 223 -12.73 -1.36 23.58
C GLU A 223 -11.83 -0.90 24.73
N ALA A 224 -10.77 -1.65 25.04
CA ALA A 224 -9.78 -1.24 26.03
C ALA A 224 -9.10 0.10 25.69
N LYS A 225 -8.79 0.32 24.40
CA LYS A 225 -8.25 1.61 23.92
C LYS A 225 -9.25 2.75 24.05
N LEU A 226 -10.52 2.53 23.68
CA LEU A 226 -11.57 3.54 23.81
C LEU A 226 -11.79 3.93 25.26
N ASP A 227 -11.84 2.94 26.17
CA ASP A 227 -11.93 3.16 27.62
C ASP A 227 -10.73 3.95 28.14
N LEU A 228 -9.52 3.59 27.74
CA LEU A 228 -8.30 4.30 28.12
C LEU A 228 -8.33 5.79 27.71
N ILE A 229 -8.84 6.11 26.50
CA ILE A 229 -9.02 7.48 26.02
C ILE A 229 -10.02 8.23 26.92
N CYS A 230 -11.18 7.63 27.17
CA CYS A 230 -12.23 8.23 28.02
C CYS A 230 -11.72 8.51 29.44
N ARG A 231 -10.98 7.56 30.03
CA ARG A 231 -10.37 7.75 31.37
C ARG A 231 -9.28 8.82 31.38
N LYS A 232 -8.43 8.90 30.33
CA LYS A 232 -7.42 9.98 30.21
C LYS A 232 -8.06 11.35 30.09
N LEU A 233 -9.16 11.47 29.38
CA LEU A 233 -9.96 12.67 29.28
C LEU A 233 -10.76 12.96 30.58
N ARG A 234 -10.83 12.00 31.53
CA ARG A 234 -11.61 12.10 32.78
C ARG A 234 -13.07 12.45 32.52
N LEU A 235 -13.68 11.77 31.53
CA LEU A 235 -15.05 12.05 31.08
C LEU A 235 -16.03 11.90 32.23
N GLN A 236 -16.93 12.88 32.35
CA GLN A 236 -18.05 12.86 33.29
C GLN A 236 -19.39 12.95 32.54
N PRO A 237 -20.46 12.35 33.07
CA PRO A 237 -21.79 12.44 32.46
C PRO A 237 -22.22 13.89 32.21
N GLY A 238 -22.78 14.17 31.03
CA GLY A 238 -23.24 15.47 30.61
C GLY A 238 -22.17 16.42 30.08
N GLU A 239 -20.87 16.04 30.12
CA GLU A 239 -19.83 16.83 29.46
C GLU A 239 -19.95 16.74 27.94
N ARG A 240 -19.53 17.81 27.25
CA ARG A 240 -19.49 17.90 25.78
C ARG A 240 -18.14 17.43 25.28
N LEU A 241 -18.15 16.30 24.57
CA LEU A 241 -16.97 15.70 23.94
C LEU A 241 -16.95 16.00 22.43
N LEU A 242 -15.81 16.47 21.91
CA LEU A 242 -15.53 16.50 20.47
C LEU A 242 -14.50 15.42 20.12
N ASP A 243 -14.75 14.67 19.03
CA ASP A 243 -13.75 13.80 18.38
C ASP A 243 -13.39 14.34 17.00
N ILE A 244 -12.15 14.84 16.86
CA ILE A 244 -11.64 15.38 15.59
C ILE A 244 -11.08 14.24 14.74
N GLY A 245 -11.74 13.92 13.62
CA GLY A 245 -11.42 12.76 12.81
C GLY A 245 -12.09 11.49 13.35
N CYS A 246 -13.37 11.55 13.64
CA CYS A 246 -14.11 10.49 14.35
C CYS A 246 -14.27 9.17 13.58
N GLY A 247 -13.83 9.11 12.30
CA GLY A 247 -14.01 7.93 11.48
C GLY A 247 -15.48 7.49 11.42
N TRP A 248 -15.74 6.23 11.67
CA TRP A 248 -17.10 5.65 11.72
C TRP A 248 -17.78 5.77 13.09
N GLY A 249 -17.34 6.73 13.92
CA GLY A 249 -17.99 7.08 15.18
C GLY A 249 -17.71 6.15 16.36
N GLY A 250 -16.71 5.27 16.28
CA GLY A 250 -16.44 4.28 17.32
C GLY A 250 -16.18 4.87 18.69
N LEU A 251 -15.38 5.96 18.80
CA LEU A 251 -15.10 6.62 20.08
C LEU A 251 -16.31 7.37 20.62
N ILE A 252 -17.00 8.15 19.80
CA ILE A 252 -18.12 8.97 20.26
C ILE A 252 -19.31 8.12 20.72
N THR A 253 -19.60 7.01 20.01
CA THR A 253 -20.66 6.08 20.44
C THR A 253 -20.29 5.39 21.74
N TYR A 254 -19.03 4.92 21.89
CA TYR A 254 -18.54 4.32 23.11
C TYR A 254 -18.62 5.29 24.31
N ALA A 255 -18.14 6.52 24.13
CA ALA A 255 -18.15 7.54 25.16
C ALA A 255 -19.57 7.94 25.58
N ALA A 256 -20.48 8.13 24.61
CA ALA A 256 -21.88 8.43 24.91
C ALA A 256 -22.58 7.29 25.64
N GLU A 257 -22.34 6.04 25.23
CA GLU A 257 -22.92 4.84 25.82
C GLU A 257 -22.41 4.56 27.26
N ARG A 258 -21.09 4.63 27.46
CA ARG A 258 -20.45 4.20 28.70
C ARG A 258 -20.23 5.31 29.72
N TYR A 259 -20.03 6.52 29.24
CA TYR A 259 -19.70 7.67 30.10
C TYR A 259 -20.80 8.72 30.15
N GLY A 260 -21.87 8.59 29.34
CA GLY A 260 -23.02 9.48 29.40
C GLY A 260 -22.74 10.93 28.93
N VAL A 261 -21.74 11.13 28.10
CA VAL A 261 -21.36 12.44 27.56
C VAL A 261 -22.21 12.80 26.34
N ASP A 262 -22.28 14.11 26.02
CA ASP A 262 -22.79 14.62 24.75
C ASP A 262 -21.66 14.65 23.74
N ALA A 263 -21.60 13.64 22.85
CA ALA A 263 -20.49 13.42 21.96
C ALA A 263 -20.78 13.94 20.55
N THR A 264 -19.85 14.74 20.02
CA THR A 264 -19.86 15.18 18.61
C THR A 264 -18.60 14.65 17.93
N GLY A 265 -18.77 13.98 16.79
CA GLY A 265 -17.66 13.61 15.93
C GLY A 265 -17.63 14.47 14.67
N ILE A 266 -16.45 14.87 14.22
CA ILE A 266 -16.30 15.54 12.92
C ILE A 266 -15.43 14.71 12.00
N THR A 267 -15.81 14.63 10.72
CA THR A 267 -15.07 13.97 9.65
C THR A 267 -15.27 14.71 8.32
N LEU A 268 -14.38 14.50 7.36
CA LEU A 268 -14.54 15.00 6.00
C LEU A 268 -15.11 13.93 5.04
N SER A 269 -15.25 12.67 5.48
CA SER A 269 -15.76 11.56 4.67
C SER A 269 -17.28 11.40 4.84
N GLU A 270 -18.03 11.59 3.75
CA GLU A 270 -19.48 11.35 3.71
C GLU A 270 -19.83 9.89 4.02
N ASN A 271 -19.04 8.94 3.50
CA ASN A 271 -19.22 7.51 3.75
C ASN A 271 -19.06 7.14 5.22
N GLN A 272 -18.07 7.74 5.89
CA GLN A 272 -17.87 7.55 7.33
C GLN A 272 -19.02 8.17 8.14
N ALA A 273 -19.37 9.42 7.84
CA ALA A 273 -20.43 10.13 8.54
C ALA A 273 -21.76 9.40 8.45
N LYS A 274 -22.13 8.92 7.25
CA LYS A 274 -23.38 8.17 7.02
C LYS A 274 -23.42 6.89 7.87
N LEU A 275 -22.38 6.05 7.83
CA LEU A 275 -22.35 4.82 8.61
C LEU A 275 -22.31 5.09 10.11
N ALA A 276 -21.61 6.15 10.55
CA ALA A 276 -21.60 6.55 11.94
C ALA A 276 -23.00 6.99 12.42
N GLN A 277 -23.75 7.75 11.62
CA GLN A 277 -25.13 8.13 11.93
C GLN A 277 -26.06 6.91 12.02
N GLU A 278 -25.94 5.94 11.08
CA GLU A 278 -26.69 4.69 11.14
C GLU A 278 -26.42 3.93 12.46
N LYS A 279 -25.14 3.79 12.85
CA LYS A 279 -24.75 3.15 14.12
C LYS A 279 -25.26 3.87 15.37
N ILE A 280 -25.21 5.22 15.37
CA ILE A 280 -25.74 6.04 16.46
C ILE A 280 -27.25 5.81 16.62
N GLN A 281 -27.99 5.73 15.51
CA GLN A 281 -29.42 5.46 15.50
C GLN A 281 -29.73 4.04 15.99
N GLU A 282 -29.00 3.03 15.49
CA GLU A 282 -29.15 1.64 15.92
C GLU A 282 -28.86 1.44 17.44
N ALA A 283 -27.92 2.22 17.97
CA ALA A 283 -27.58 2.22 19.40
C ALA A 283 -28.57 3.04 20.27
N GLY A 284 -29.54 3.75 19.68
CA GLY A 284 -30.49 4.60 20.43
C GLY A 284 -29.82 5.82 21.06
N LEU A 285 -28.74 6.34 20.51
CA LEU A 285 -27.93 7.44 21.07
C LEU A 285 -28.15 8.80 20.38
N THR A 286 -29.17 8.95 19.57
CA THR A 286 -29.41 10.17 18.77
C THR A 286 -29.57 11.44 19.58
N ASP A 287 -29.99 11.32 20.86
CA ASP A 287 -30.18 12.48 21.76
C ASP A 287 -28.87 13.06 22.29
N ARG A 288 -27.78 12.28 22.28
CA ARG A 288 -26.49 12.67 22.87
C ARG A 288 -25.26 12.37 22.02
N CYS A 289 -25.45 11.83 20.83
CA CYS A 289 -24.34 11.51 19.94
C CYS A 289 -24.68 11.93 18.51
N ARG A 290 -23.75 12.64 17.85
CA ARG A 290 -23.94 13.11 16.47
C ARG A 290 -22.63 13.17 15.71
N VAL A 291 -22.71 13.09 14.39
CA VAL A 291 -21.57 13.26 13.47
C VAL A 291 -21.87 14.41 12.51
N GLU A 292 -20.86 15.25 12.28
CA GLU A 292 -20.92 16.38 11.36
C GLU A 292 -19.84 16.20 10.27
N ILE A 293 -20.17 16.53 9.02
CA ILE A 293 -19.17 16.72 7.98
C ILE A 293 -18.60 18.10 8.15
N ARG A 294 -17.42 18.18 8.78
CA ARG A 294 -16.85 19.46 9.20
C ARG A 294 -15.33 19.41 9.26
N ASP A 295 -14.70 20.48 8.80
CA ASP A 295 -13.25 20.66 8.89
C ASP A 295 -12.88 21.28 10.26
N TYR A 296 -11.87 20.71 10.93
CA TYR A 296 -11.40 21.21 12.23
C TYR A 296 -10.96 22.69 12.19
N ARG A 297 -10.55 23.20 11.04
CA ARG A 297 -10.15 24.60 10.84
C ARG A 297 -11.31 25.60 11.07
N THR A 298 -12.54 25.10 11.00
CA THR A 298 -13.76 25.91 11.24
C THR A 298 -14.22 25.90 12.70
N LEU A 299 -13.52 25.20 13.58
CA LEU A 299 -13.80 25.18 15.01
C LEU A 299 -13.57 26.57 15.64
N SER A 300 -14.46 26.96 16.53
CA SER A 300 -14.48 28.26 17.15
C SER A 300 -14.80 28.19 18.66
N GLN A 301 -14.64 29.31 19.36
CA GLN A 301 -14.97 29.41 20.78
C GLN A 301 -16.47 29.20 21.06
N ALA A 302 -17.34 29.50 20.10
CA ALA A 302 -18.78 29.26 20.22
C ALA A 302 -19.17 27.79 20.32
N ASP A 303 -18.30 26.89 19.84
CA ASP A 303 -18.53 25.45 19.91
C ASP A 303 -18.48 24.93 21.36
N GLY A 304 -17.53 25.36 22.18
CA GLY A 304 -17.48 25.19 23.65
C GLY A 304 -17.51 23.73 24.10
N TYR A 305 -16.45 22.96 23.89
CA TYR A 305 -16.34 21.58 24.36
C TYR A 305 -15.57 21.49 25.68
N ASP A 306 -16.02 20.62 26.59
CA ASP A 306 -15.32 20.32 27.83
C ASP A 306 -14.10 19.42 27.56
N LYS A 307 -14.23 18.52 26.60
CA LYS A 307 -13.21 17.53 26.25
C LYS A 307 -13.08 17.42 24.73
N ILE A 308 -11.84 17.30 24.28
CA ILE A 308 -11.54 17.05 22.86
C ILE A 308 -10.64 15.83 22.75
N ALA A 309 -10.97 14.91 21.86
CA ALA A 309 -10.13 13.82 21.40
C ALA A 309 -9.72 14.02 19.94
N SER A 310 -8.57 13.53 19.57
CA SER A 310 -8.17 13.36 18.18
C SER A 310 -7.21 12.18 18.10
N VAL A 311 -7.57 11.14 17.35
CA VAL A 311 -6.87 9.86 17.36
C VAL A 311 -6.53 9.43 15.93
N GLY A 312 -5.22 9.35 15.60
CA GLY A 312 -4.76 8.98 14.26
C GLY A 312 -5.10 10.01 13.18
N MET A 313 -5.18 11.28 13.57
CA MET A 313 -5.52 12.40 12.67
C MET A 313 -4.36 13.38 12.48
N VAL A 314 -3.51 13.55 13.48
CA VAL A 314 -2.37 14.50 13.44
C VAL A 314 -1.40 14.20 12.29
N GLU A 315 -1.28 12.95 11.89
CA GLU A 315 -0.46 12.49 10.77
C GLU A 315 -0.91 13.06 9.42
N HIS A 316 -2.20 13.39 9.28
CA HIS A 316 -2.77 13.97 8.06
C HIS A 316 -2.65 15.50 8.00
N VAL A 317 -2.30 16.16 9.11
CA VAL A 317 -2.24 17.62 9.21
C VAL A 317 -1.03 18.21 8.47
N GLY A 318 0.12 17.54 8.53
CA GLY A 318 1.39 18.04 8.03
C GLY A 318 2.04 19.06 8.97
N LEU A 319 3.37 19.02 9.10
CA LEU A 319 4.15 19.77 10.09
C LEU A 319 3.88 21.27 10.06
N THR A 320 3.76 21.87 8.88
CA THR A 320 3.53 23.32 8.70
C THR A 320 2.15 23.79 9.19
N HIS A 321 1.18 22.88 9.33
CA HIS A 321 -0.19 23.18 9.72
C HIS A 321 -0.51 22.79 11.17
N LEU A 322 0.42 22.14 11.88
CA LEU A 322 0.25 21.80 13.30
C LEU A 322 -0.13 23.02 14.17
N PRO A 323 0.47 24.22 14.00
CA PRO A 323 0.05 25.39 14.78
C PRO A 323 -1.43 25.74 14.60
N VAL A 324 -1.95 25.64 13.35
CA VAL A 324 -3.37 25.90 13.06
C VAL A 324 -4.26 24.84 13.70
N TYR A 325 -3.84 23.58 13.63
CA TYR A 325 -4.56 22.45 14.21
C TYR A 325 -4.72 22.60 15.75
N PHE A 326 -3.61 22.79 16.45
CA PHE A 326 -3.65 22.97 17.91
C PHE A 326 -4.39 24.25 18.33
N ALA A 327 -4.22 25.34 17.58
CA ALA A 327 -4.96 26.58 17.83
C ALA A 327 -6.47 26.40 17.62
N SER A 328 -6.90 25.60 16.65
CA SER A 328 -8.33 25.32 16.41
C SER A 328 -8.93 24.48 17.54
N ALA A 329 -8.23 23.42 17.99
CA ALA A 329 -8.65 22.66 19.15
C ALA A 329 -8.71 23.51 20.42
N TYR A 330 -7.69 24.35 20.66
CA TYR A 330 -7.64 25.24 21.81
C TYR A 330 -8.81 26.24 21.84
N ARG A 331 -9.16 26.84 20.69
CA ARG A 331 -10.30 27.78 20.60
C ARG A 331 -11.64 27.12 20.90
N ALA A 332 -11.81 25.86 20.52
CA ALA A 332 -13.06 25.13 20.75
C ALA A 332 -13.17 24.56 22.18
N LEU A 333 -12.05 24.50 22.90
CA LEU A 333 -11.99 23.93 24.25
C LEU A 333 -12.41 25.00 25.31
N MET A 334 -13.27 24.58 26.22
CA MET A 334 -13.66 25.40 27.39
C MET A 334 -12.48 25.59 28.35
N ALA A 335 -12.52 26.65 29.15
CA ALA A 335 -11.53 26.88 30.20
C ALA A 335 -11.50 25.69 31.18
N GLY A 336 -10.32 25.13 31.43
CA GLY A 336 -10.13 23.94 32.26
C GLY A 336 -10.42 22.63 31.55
N GLY A 337 -10.80 22.64 30.27
CA GLY A 337 -11.03 21.46 29.45
C GLY A 337 -9.75 20.69 29.14
N LEU A 338 -9.89 19.45 28.65
CA LEU A 338 -8.78 18.58 28.31
C LEU A 338 -8.80 18.22 26.82
N PHE A 339 -7.64 18.29 26.18
CA PHE A 339 -7.42 17.81 24.82
C PHE A 339 -6.48 16.60 24.83
N LEU A 340 -6.93 15.45 24.32
CA LEU A 340 -6.13 14.27 24.07
C LEU A 340 -5.82 14.19 22.58
N ASN A 341 -4.55 14.33 22.23
CA ASN A 341 -4.04 14.08 20.89
C ASN A 341 -3.22 12.79 20.88
N HIS A 342 -3.64 11.81 20.11
CA HIS A 342 -2.96 10.53 19.94
C HIS A 342 -2.54 10.38 18.48
N GLY A 343 -1.27 10.10 18.23
CA GLY A 343 -0.71 9.89 16.90
C GLY A 343 0.39 8.84 16.92
N ILE A 344 0.70 8.31 15.74
CA ILE A 344 1.84 7.43 15.52
C ILE A 344 3.08 8.29 15.39
N VAL A 345 4.11 7.98 16.16
CA VAL A 345 5.39 8.70 16.15
C VAL A 345 6.55 7.74 15.93
N SER A 346 7.59 8.20 15.26
CA SER A 346 8.86 7.48 15.19
C SER A 346 9.74 7.88 16.37
N LEU A 347 10.32 6.90 17.05
CA LEU A 347 11.30 7.11 18.12
C LEU A 347 12.72 7.26 17.59
N GLY A 348 12.94 7.13 16.29
CA GLY A 348 14.24 7.34 15.64
C GLY A 348 14.49 8.79 15.27
N GLU A 349 15.76 9.12 14.96
CA GLU A 349 16.09 10.41 14.36
C GLU A 349 15.26 10.61 13.08
N ALA A 350 14.65 11.79 12.93
CA ALA A 350 13.92 12.14 11.71
C ALA A 350 14.87 12.00 10.52
N ARG A 351 14.67 10.98 9.70
CA ARG A 351 15.35 10.91 8.39
C ARG A 351 14.73 12.01 7.54
N PRO A 352 15.55 12.89 6.96
CA PRO A 352 15.07 14.05 6.19
C PRO A 352 14.33 13.64 4.91
#